data_1dcba716d3ea19fe87b35093bb00bd88
#
_entry.id   1dcba716d3ea19fe87b35093bb00bd88
#
_cell.length_a   1.000
_cell.length_b   1.000
_cell.length_c   1.000
_cell.angle_alpha   90.00
_cell.angle_beta   90.00
_cell.angle_gamma   90.00
#
_symmetry.space_group_name_H-M   'P 1'
#
loop_
_entity.id
_entity.type
_entity.pdbx_description
1 polymer ?
#
loop_
_entity_poly.entity_id
_entity_poly.type
_entity_poly.pdbx_seq_one_letter_code
_entity_poly.pdbx_strand_id
1 'polypeptide(L)'
;MLADQIIHSIGEGKIGPFYFLYGAESFYRLEIIRALNHKLITPDNRDFNLENFEARESSVGDWIGAAKTLSFLGGMKLVIVRNLHETTIEDSDQKKLFEYVADPGLDSCLVITADKVDRKRKLYKNLTTQQGALSCEAPQEAGLLTWVKHRARSFDYDLSS
;
A
#
# COMPACT_ATOMS: atom_id res chain seq x y z
N MET A 1 0.23 12.60 -6.23
CA MET A 1 -0.94 11.92 -6.82
C MET A 1 -1.99 11.75 -5.75
N LEU A 2 -3.23 12.02 -6.06
CA LEU A 2 -4.32 11.90 -5.11
C LEU A 2 -4.80 10.45 -4.98
N ALA A 3 -5.28 10.10 -3.77
CA ALA A 3 -5.75 8.75 -3.50
C ALA A 3 -6.85 8.30 -4.47
N ASP A 4 -7.78 9.18 -4.79
CA ASP A 4 -8.87 8.87 -5.71
C ASP A 4 -8.39 8.49 -7.11
N GLN A 5 -7.32 9.13 -7.57
CA GLN A 5 -6.70 8.81 -8.87
C GLN A 5 -6.08 7.42 -8.84
N ILE A 6 -5.42 7.06 -7.74
CA ILE A 6 -4.84 5.73 -7.57
C ILE A 6 -5.94 4.67 -7.53
N ILE A 7 -7.01 4.90 -6.77
CA ILE A 7 -8.13 3.97 -6.67
C ILE A 7 -8.77 3.76 -8.06
N HIS A 8 -8.96 4.85 -8.80
CA HIS A 8 -9.51 4.77 -10.15
C HIS A 8 -8.61 3.94 -11.09
N SER A 9 -7.29 4.20 -11.05
CA SER A 9 -6.33 3.46 -11.87
C SER A 9 -6.33 1.97 -11.54
N ILE A 10 -6.41 1.61 -10.26
CA ILE A 10 -6.51 0.22 -9.82
C ILE A 10 -7.78 -0.42 -10.40
N GLY A 11 -8.90 0.29 -10.36
CA GLY A 11 -10.16 -0.20 -10.93
C GLY A 11 -10.07 -0.48 -12.43
N GLU A 12 -9.23 0.28 -13.15
CA GLU A 12 -8.96 0.08 -14.56
C GLU A 12 -7.91 -1.01 -14.83
N GLY A 13 -7.37 -1.65 -13.79
CA GLY A 13 -6.34 -2.68 -13.93
C GLY A 13 -4.93 -2.14 -14.02
N LYS A 14 -4.73 -0.85 -13.82
CA LYS A 14 -3.40 -0.22 -13.84
C LYS A 14 -2.83 -0.24 -12.43
N ILE A 15 -2.11 -1.32 -12.11
CA ILE A 15 -1.60 -1.57 -10.77
C ILE A 15 -0.08 -1.54 -10.81
N GLY A 16 0.51 -0.69 -9.95
CA GLY A 16 1.96 -0.64 -9.81
C GLY A 16 2.49 -1.80 -8.98
N PRO A 17 3.79 -2.07 -9.07
CA PRO A 17 4.41 -3.16 -8.32
C PRO A 17 4.70 -2.82 -6.85
N PHE A 18 4.63 -1.55 -6.48
CA PHE A 18 4.95 -1.10 -5.13
C PHE A 18 4.11 0.12 -4.76
N TYR A 19 3.58 0.11 -3.52
CA TYR A 19 2.93 1.26 -2.92
C TYR A 19 3.44 1.44 -1.49
N PHE A 20 3.77 2.66 -1.13
CA PHE A 20 4.05 3.04 0.25
C PHE A 20 2.99 4.04 0.69
N LEU A 21 2.06 3.59 1.52
CA LEU A 21 0.91 4.38 1.96
C LEU A 21 1.16 4.85 3.39
N TYR A 22 1.38 6.14 3.58
CA TYR A 22 1.77 6.70 4.87
C TYR A 22 0.94 7.91 5.24
N GLY A 23 0.83 8.17 6.54
CA GLY A 23 0.09 9.31 7.06
C GLY A 23 -0.92 8.90 8.13
N ALA A 24 -1.40 9.88 8.89
CA ALA A 24 -2.26 9.63 10.04
C ALA A 24 -3.67 9.18 9.68
N GLU A 25 -4.16 9.53 8.49
CA GLU A 25 -5.52 9.18 8.09
C GLU A 25 -5.58 7.79 7.47
N SER A 26 -6.24 6.86 8.16
CA SER A 26 -6.33 5.48 7.71
C SER A 26 -7.33 5.25 6.58
N PHE A 27 -8.28 6.16 6.37
CA PHE A 27 -9.36 5.96 5.40
C PHE A 27 -8.83 5.68 3.99
N TYR A 28 -7.96 6.54 3.48
CA TYR A 28 -7.43 6.37 2.11
C TYR A 28 -6.53 5.15 2.00
N ARG A 29 -5.74 4.85 3.05
CA ARG A 29 -4.92 3.63 3.04
C ARG A 29 -5.80 2.39 2.92
N LEU A 30 -6.87 2.33 3.70
CA LEU A 30 -7.79 1.19 3.68
C LEU A 30 -8.53 1.10 2.34
N GLU A 31 -8.93 2.23 1.77
CA GLU A 31 -9.63 2.24 0.48
C GLU A 31 -8.73 1.75 -0.66
N ILE A 32 -7.44 2.14 -0.66
CA ILE A 32 -6.49 1.66 -1.66
C ILE A 32 -6.25 0.16 -1.51
N ILE A 33 -6.04 -0.30 -0.28
CA ILE A 33 -5.85 -1.74 -0.01
C ILE A 33 -7.10 -2.52 -0.41
N ARG A 34 -8.28 -2.00 -0.12
CA ARG A 34 -9.55 -2.62 -0.50
C ARG A 34 -9.68 -2.72 -2.02
N ALA A 35 -9.31 -1.66 -2.74
CA ALA A 35 -9.35 -1.65 -4.20
C ALA A 35 -8.39 -2.69 -4.79
N LEU A 36 -7.17 -2.78 -4.25
CA LEU A 36 -6.19 -3.79 -4.68
C LEU A 36 -6.69 -5.20 -4.40
N ASN A 37 -7.22 -5.41 -3.21
CA ASN A 37 -7.76 -6.72 -2.80
C ASN A 37 -8.92 -7.12 -3.71
N HIS A 38 -9.84 -6.20 -3.96
CA HIS A 38 -10.97 -6.46 -4.85
C HIS A 38 -10.53 -6.82 -6.27
N LYS A 39 -9.48 -6.16 -6.77
CA LYS A 39 -9.02 -6.35 -8.15
C LYS A 39 -8.16 -7.61 -8.33
N LEU A 40 -7.33 -7.94 -7.33
CA LEU A 40 -6.33 -8.99 -7.46
C LEU A 40 -6.72 -10.32 -6.81
N ILE A 41 -7.58 -10.27 -5.79
CA ILE A 41 -7.85 -11.43 -4.94
C ILE A 41 -9.29 -11.89 -5.12
N THR A 42 -9.44 -13.19 -5.38
CA THR A 42 -10.74 -13.86 -5.49
C THR A 42 -10.83 -14.93 -4.39
N PRO A 43 -12.03 -15.48 -4.11
CA PRO A 43 -12.12 -16.60 -3.16
C PRO A 43 -11.25 -17.79 -3.56
N ASP A 44 -11.05 -18.01 -4.86
CA ASP A 44 -10.28 -19.15 -5.36
C ASP A 44 -8.76 -18.98 -5.21
N ASN A 45 -8.24 -17.74 -5.32
CA ASN A 45 -6.78 -17.51 -5.27
C ASN A 45 -6.29 -16.92 -3.94
N ARG A 46 -7.19 -16.64 -3.00
CA ARG A 46 -6.86 -15.94 -1.76
C ARG A 46 -5.72 -16.59 -0.98
N ASP A 47 -5.72 -17.90 -0.84
CA ASP A 47 -4.71 -18.60 -0.06
C ASP A 47 -3.33 -18.59 -0.73
N PHE A 48 -3.27 -18.36 -2.03
CA PHE A 48 -2.03 -18.38 -2.82
C PHE A 48 -1.54 -16.99 -3.20
N ASN A 49 -2.45 -16.02 -3.37
CA ASN A 49 -2.11 -14.72 -3.94
C ASN A 49 -2.14 -13.57 -2.94
N LEU A 50 -2.65 -13.79 -1.72
CA LEU A 50 -2.69 -12.75 -0.69
C LEU A 50 -1.81 -13.14 0.49
N GLU A 51 -0.84 -12.28 0.84
CA GLU A 51 -0.05 -12.44 2.06
C GLU A 51 -0.06 -11.15 2.85
N ASN A 52 -0.30 -11.27 4.16
CA ASN A 52 -0.35 -10.15 5.09
C ASN A 52 0.74 -10.32 6.14
N PHE A 53 1.49 -9.24 6.39
CA PHE A 53 2.52 -9.20 7.42
C PHE A 53 2.31 -8.00 8.35
N GLU A 54 2.58 -8.20 9.63
CA GLU A 54 2.82 -7.10 10.55
C GLU A 54 4.32 -6.84 10.56
N ALA A 55 4.73 -5.59 10.35
CA ALA A 55 6.16 -5.29 10.21
C ALA A 55 6.97 -5.72 11.43
N ARG A 56 6.45 -5.50 12.64
CA ARG A 56 7.16 -5.86 13.87
C ARG A 56 7.24 -7.36 14.14
N GLU A 57 6.43 -8.17 13.45
CA GLU A 57 6.38 -9.62 13.63
C GLU A 57 7.02 -10.38 12.47
N SER A 58 7.62 -9.68 11.55
CA SER A 58 8.19 -10.25 10.34
C SER A 58 9.48 -9.51 9.96
N SER A 59 10.10 -9.93 8.86
CA SER A 59 11.34 -9.33 8.38
C SER A 59 11.22 -8.85 6.94
N VAL A 60 12.12 -7.96 6.54
CA VAL A 60 12.22 -7.53 5.14
C VAL A 60 12.42 -8.74 4.22
N GLY A 61 13.21 -9.72 4.65
CA GLY A 61 13.38 -10.96 3.88
C GLY A 61 12.08 -11.71 3.65
N ASP A 62 11.19 -11.73 4.65
CA ASP A 62 9.87 -12.34 4.51
C ASP A 62 9.04 -11.63 3.43
N TRP A 63 9.05 -10.30 3.45
CA TRP A 63 8.25 -9.49 2.53
C TRP A 63 8.74 -9.65 1.08
N ILE A 64 10.04 -9.53 0.89
CA ILE A 64 10.66 -9.66 -0.42
C ILE A 64 10.53 -11.08 -0.94
N GLY A 65 10.72 -12.07 -0.07
CA GLY A 65 10.54 -13.47 -0.43
C GLY A 65 9.13 -13.75 -0.93
N ALA A 66 8.12 -13.25 -0.22
CA ALA A 66 6.73 -13.37 -0.64
C ALA A 66 6.47 -12.69 -2.00
N ALA A 67 7.02 -11.48 -2.17
CA ALA A 67 6.85 -10.72 -3.40
C ALA A 67 7.55 -11.37 -4.61
N LYS A 68 8.65 -12.05 -4.37
CA LYS A 68 9.41 -12.72 -5.45
C LYS A 68 8.90 -14.12 -5.78
N THR A 69 8.10 -14.72 -4.92
CA THR A 69 7.56 -16.05 -5.15
C THR A 69 6.36 -15.96 -6.08
N LEU A 70 6.42 -16.62 -7.23
CA LEU A 70 5.33 -16.62 -8.17
C LEU A 70 4.13 -17.37 -7.61
N SER A 71 2.93 -16.92 -7.96
CA SER A 71 1.71 -17.60 -7.56
C SER A 71 1.58 -18.94 -8.30
N PHE A 72 1.25 -19.98 -7.56
CA PHE A 72 0.96 -21.29 -8.13
C PHE A 72 -0.22 -21.22 -9.11
N LEU A 73 -1.20 -20.36 -8.84
CA LEU A 73 -2.39 -20.21 -9.69
C LEU A 73 -2.21 -19.16 -10.80
N GLY A 74 -1.04 -18.53 -10.87
CA GLY A 74 -0.83 -17.40 -11.78
C GLY A 74 -1.46 -16.11 -11.25
N GLY A 75 -1.40 -15.06 -12.05
CA GLY A 75 -1.88 -13.75 -11.68
C GLY A 75 -0.94 -13.00 -10.76
N MET A 76 -1.28 -11.76 -10.45
CA MET A 76 -0.47 -10.89 -9.61
C MET A 76 -0.76 -11.15 -8.14
N LYS A 77 0.28 -11.34 -7.34
CA LYS A 77 0.15 -11.48 -5.88
C LYS A 77 -0.01 -10.11 -5.24
N LEU A 78 -0.67 -10.11 -4.08
CA LEU A 78 -0.79 -8.93 -3.24
C LEU A 78 -0.13 -9.23 -1.89
N VAL A 79 0.96 -8.51 -1.61
CA VAL A 79 1.70 -8.65 -0.36
C VAL A 79 1.54 -7.34 0.43
N ILE A 80 0.97 -7.42 1.61
CA ILE A 80 0.68 -6.25 2.44
C ILE A 80 1.49 -6.32 3.71
N VAL A 81 2.27 -5.26 3.98
CA VAL A 81 3.07 -5.11 5.20
C VAL A 81 2.51 -3.91 5.96
N ARG A 82 1.97 -4.16 7.14
CA ARG A 82 1.32 -3.12 7.94
C ARG A 82 2.21 -2.60 9.05
N ASN A 83 2.07 -1.33 9.34
CA ASN A 83 2.61 -0.67 10.53
C ASN A 83 4.15 -0.67 10.57
N LEU A 84 4.75 -0.25 9.47
CA LEU A 84 6.21 -0.13 9.39
C LEU A 84 6.77 0.77 10.49
N HIS A 85 6.03 1.79 10.92
CA HIS A 85 6.44 2.72 11.97
C HIS A 85 6.62 2.07 13.35
N GLU A 86 6.09 0.86 13.55
CA GLU A 86 6.19 0.14 14.82
C GLU A 86 7.47 -0.69 14.96
N THR A 87 8.35 -0.68 13.96
CA THR A 87 9.57 -1.46 13.99
C THR A 87 10.77 -0.65 13.51
N THR A 88 11.96 -1.13 13.84
CA THR A 88 13.22 -0.59 13.35
C THR A 88 13.86 -1.62 12.43
N ILE A 89 14.31 -1.18 11.26
CA ILE A 89 14.94 -2.05 10.27
C ILE A 89 16.44 -1.78 10.24
N GLU A 90 17.24 -2.84 10.34
CA GLU A 90 18.69 -2.73 10.29
C GLU A 90 19.15 -2.30 8.90
N ASP A 91 20.34 -1.68 8.83
CA ASP A 91 20.89 -1.12 7.59
C ASP A 91 20.97 -2.16 6.46
N SER A 92 21.37 -3.38 6.78
CA SER A 92 21.47 -4.46 5.79
C SER A 92 20.10 -4.81 5.18
N ASP A 93 19.07 -4.80 6.00
CA ASP A 93 17.69 -5.06 5.56
C ASP A 93 17.11 -3.87 4.81
N GLN A 94 17.45 -2.65 5.22
CA GLN A 94 17.08 -1.44 4.48
C GLN A 94 17.65 -1.49 3.05
N LYS A 95 18.90 -1.90 2.92
CA LYS A 95 19.54 -2.03 1.61
C LYS A 95 18.78 -3.03 0.73
N LYS A 96 18.40 -4.17 1.26
CA LYS A 96 17.60 -5.17 0.52
C LYS A 96 16.28 -4.60 0.05
N LEU A 97 15.59 -3.85 0.94
CA LEU A 97 14.32 -3.24 0.60
C LEU A 97 14.50 -2.18 -0.49
N PHE A 98 15.52 -1.33 -0.38
CA PHE A 98 15.80 -0.29 -1.38
C PHE A 98 16.11 -0.90 -2.74
N GLU A 99 16.88 -1.97 -2.77
CA GLU A 99 17.19 -2.68 -4.02
C GLU A 99 15.93 -3.26 -4.65
N TYR A 100 15.03 -3.83 -3.84
CA TYR A 100 13.79 -4.39 -4.36
C TYR A 100 12.87 -3.30 -4.93
N VAL A 101 12.66 -2.19 -4.20
CA VAL A 101 11.74 -1.14 -4.66
C VAL A 101 12.29 -0.36 -5.85
N ALA A 102 13.61 -0.37 -6.06
CA ALA A 102 14.23 0.25 -7.24
C ALA A 102 13.96 -0.54 -8.52
N ASP A 103 13.81 -1.85 -8.41
CA ASP A 103 13.54 -2.73 -9.55
C ASP A 103 12.60 -3.88 -9.10
N PRO A 104 11.35 -3.56 -8.80
CA PRO A 104 10.42 -4.57 -8.28
C PRO A 104 9.96 -5.53 -9.36
N GLY A 105 9.63 -6.76 -8.94
CA GLY A 105 9.01 -7.72 -9.84
C GLY A 105 7.62 -7.25 -10.29
N LEU A 106 7.22 -7.64 -11.49
CA LEU A 106 5.93 -7.26 -12.04
C LEU A 106 4.81 -8.26 -11.74
N ASP A 107 5.16 -9.38 -11.09
CA ASP A 107 4.21 -10.45 -10.75
C ASP A 107 3.59 -10.28 -9.37
N SER A 108 3.97 -9.24 -8.66
CA SER A 108 3.47 -8.97 -7.31
C SER A 108 3.31 -7.48 -7.09
N CYS A 109 2.35 -7.14 -6.25
CA CYS A 109 2.15 -5.79 -5.74
C CYS A 109 2.52 -5.80 -4.25
N LEU A 110 3.59 -5.13 -3.88
CA LEU A 110 4.01 -4.97 -2.49
C LEU A 110 3.47 -3.65 -1.95
N VAL A 111 2.69 -3.72 -0.89
CA VAL A 111 2.11 -2.55 -0.23
C VAL A 111 2.67 -2.46 1.18
N ILE A 112 3.28 -1.35 1.53
CA ILE A 112 3.77 -1.08 2.88
C ILE A 112 3.01 0.11 3.45
N THR A 113 2.53 0.01 4.69
CA THR A 113 1.82 1.10 5.34
C THR A 113 2.56 1.58 6.59
N ALA A 114 2.39 2.87 6.91
CA ALA A 114 2.90 3.47 8.13
C ALA A 114 1.99 4.64 8.52
N ASP A 115 1.60 4.72 9.79
CA ASP A 115 0.77 5.83 10.27
C ASP A 115 1.55 7.14 10.28
N LYS A 116 2.86 7.05 10.50
CA LYS A 116 3.73 8.21 10.56
C LYS A 116 5.11 7.86 10.03
N VAL A 117 5.80 8.86 9.48
CA VAL A 117 7.15 8.71 8.95
C VAL A 117 8.06 9.75 9.59
N ASP A 118 9.27 9.33 9.92
CA ASP A 118 10.34 10.24 10.35
C ASP A 118 11.20 10.53 9.12
N ARG A 119 10.96 11.68 8.49
CA ARG A 119 11.64 12.06 7.24
C ARG A 119 13.13 12.33 7.40
N LYS A 120 13.63 12.35 8.64
CA LYS A 120 15.07 12.45 8.91
C LYS A 120 15.77 11.10 8.74
N ARG A 121 15.03 9.99 8.84
CA ARG A 121 15.60 8.65 8.73
C ARG A 121 15.73 8.23 7.27
N LYS A 122 16.84 7.58 6.97
CA LYS A 122 17.18 7.11 5.62
C LYS A 122 16.07 6.22 5.02
N LEU A 123 15.50 5.33 5.83
CA LEU A 123 14.43 4.43 5.40
C LEU A 123 13.27 5.23 4.79
N TYR A 124 12.75 6.21 5.52
CA TYR A 124 11.59 6.97 5.09
C TYR A 124 11.92 7.96 3.99
N LYS A 125 13.15 8.51 3.99
CA LYS A 125 13.59 9.34 2.86
C LYS A 125 13.54 8.57 1.55
N ASN A 126 13.97 7.31 1.56
CA ASN A 126 13.94 6.48 0.37
C ASN A 126 12.51 6.14 -0.03
N LEU A 127 11.72 5.62 0.91
CA LEU A 127 10.37 5.13 0.59
C LEU A 127 9.42 6.25 0.14
N THR A 128 9.53 7.44 0.72
CA THR A 128 8.64 8.55 0.38
C THR A 128 8.94 9.15 -1.00
N THR A 129 10.11 8.87 -1.57
CA THR A 129 10.47 9.36 -2.91
C THR A 129 10.12 8.37 -4.02
N GLN A 130 9.64 7.18 -3.69
CA GLN A 130 9.26 6.19 -4.69
C GLN A 130 8.01 6.62 -5.45
N GLN A 131 7.88 6.16 -6.69
CA GLN A 131 6.72 6.49 -7.53
C GLN A 131 5.40 6.04 -6.91
N GLY A 132 5.40 4.93 -6.18
CA GLY A 132 4.21 4.41 -5.50
C GLY A 132 3.95 4.98 -4.12
N ALA A 133 4.72 5.99 -3.67
CA ALA A 133 4.51 6.60 -2.37
C ALA A 133 3.33 7.57 -2.39
N LEU A 134 2.46 7.45 -1.40
CA LEU A 134 1.30 8.32 -1.26
C LEU A 134 1.14 8.75 0.19
N SER A 135 1.08 10.07 0.40
CA SER A 135 0.75 10.64 1.70
C SER A 135 -0.76 10.57 1.90
N CYS A 136 -1.17 9.80 2.91
CA CYS A 136 -2.58 9.60 3.24
C CYS A 136 -2.93 10.44 4.46
N GLU A 137 -3.27 11.70 4.23
CA GLU A 137 -3.67 12.62 5.28
C GLU A 137 -5.04 13.21 4.98
N ALA A 138 -5.72 13.70 6.01
CA ALA A 138 -7.02 14.32 5.83
C ALA A 138 -6.86 15.55 4.91
N PRO A 139 -7.81 15.75 3.97
CA PRO A 139 -7.73 16.90 3.08
C PRO A 139 -7.75 18.22 3.85
N GLN A 140 -7.12 19.24 3.26
CA GLN A 140 -7.23 20.61 3.73
C GLN A 140 -8.71 21.06 3.68
N GLU A 141 -9.03 22.14 4.38
CA GLU A 141 -10.41 22.63 4.50
C GLU A 141 -11.13 22.72 3.15
N ALA A 142 -10.45 23.19 2.11
CA ALA A 142 -11.04 23.33 0.78
C ALA A 142 -11.49 21.98 0.17
N GLY A 143 -10.84 20.89 0.54
CA GLY A 143 -11.17 19.55 0.06
C GLY A 143 -12.03 18.74 1.03
N LEU A 144 -12.32 19.29 2.21
CA LEU A 144 -12.97 18.53 3.27
C LEU A 144 -14.38 18.05 2.87
N LEU A 145 -15.15 18.89 2.22
CA LEU A 145 -16.50 18.54 1.78
C LEU A 145 -16.47 17.36 0.79
N THR A 146 -15.55 17.39 -0.14
CA THR A 146 -15.37 16.30 -1.11
C THR A 146 -14.98 15.01 -0.39
N TRP A 147 -14.07 15.09 0.57
CA TRP A 147 -13.63 13.95 1.36
C TRP A 147 -14.80 13.36 2.17
N VAL A 148 -15.61 14.19 2.80
CA VAL A 148 -16.78 13.74 3.57
C VAL A 148 -17.78 13.04 2.65
N LYS A 149 -18.05 13.59 1.48
CA LYS A 149 -18.96 12.98 0.50
C LYS A 149 -18.44 11.63 0.02
N HIS A 150 -17.16 11.54 -0.24
CA HIS A 150 -16.53 10.28 -0.67
C HIS A 150 -16.66 9.22 0.42
N ARG A 151 -16.36 9.58 1.65
CA ARG A 151 -16.48 8.67 2.79
C ARG A 151 -17.93 8.21 3.01
N ALA A 152 -18.89 9.12 2.86
CA ALA A 152 -20.31 8.77 2.96
C ALA A 152 -20.73 7.77 1.89
N ARG A 153 -20.23 7.93 0.66
CA ARG A 153 -20.54 6.99 -0.43
C ARG A 153 -20.00 5.59 -0.14
N SER A 154 -18.88 5.47 0.55
CA SER A 154 -18.33 4.16 0.91
C SER A 154 -19.24 3.38 1.86
N PHE A 155 -20.22 4.06 2.49
CA PHE A 155 -21.25 3.45 3.35
C PHE A 155 -22.63 3.48 2.72
N ASP A 156 -22.69 3.63 1.39
CA ASP A 156 -23.97 3.70 0.63
C ASP A 156 -24.84 4.90 0.99
N TYR A 157 -24.25 5.97 1.46
CA TYR A 157 -24.93 7.23 1.70
C TYR A 157 -24.61 8.24 0.62
N ASP A 158 -25.58 9.05 0.26
CA ASP A 158 -25.40 10.19 -0.61
C ASP A 158 -25.70 11.46 0.18
N LEU A 159 -24.66 12.29 0.38
CA LEU A 159 -24.82 13.58 1.01
C LEU A 159 -25.14 14.63 -0.07
N SER A 160 -26.42 14.85 -0.31
CA SER A 160 -26.82 15.97 -1.15
C SER A 160 -26.48 17.27 -0.40
N SER A 161 -25.82 18.18 -1.09
CA SER A 161 -25.35 19.45 -0.52
C SER A 161 -26.49 20.37 -0.11
#